data_9d77bcd0dd578853b11f039394d10013
#
_entry.id   9d77bcd0dd578853b11f039394d10013
#
_cell.length_a   1.000
_cell.length_b   1.000
_cell.length_c   1.000
_cell.angle_alpha   90.00
_cell.angle_beta   90.00
_cell.angle_gamma   90.00
#
_symmetry.space_group_name_H-M   'P 1'
#
loop_
_entity.id
_entity.type
_entity.pdbx_description
1 polymer ?
#
loop_
_entity_poly.entity_id
_entity_poly.type
_entity_poly.pdbx_seq_one_letter_code
_entity_poly.pdbx_strand_id
1 'polypeptide(L)'
;VTGSKKFLRLIENKNYTEALEVARDQVDGGAQILDVNMDEGLIDGVEAMTIFLNLIASEPDISRIPIMIDSSKWEIIEAGLKVVQGKCVVNSISLKEGEDVFINQAKLIRRYGAAVIIMAFDEKGQADNYERRIEICERSYNILVNKVGFPPEDIIFDPNIFPVATGMEEHKNNALDFFNATKWIRKNLAHASVSGGVSNVSFSFRGNNTVREAMHSSFLYHGIKHGMNMGIVNPTMLEIYDNIPKDLLEYVEDVLLNRRDDATERLLDFAETVSKNDNKEEKIVEWRLSLIHI
;
A
#
# COMPACT_ATOMS: atom_id res chain seq x y z
N VAL A 1 -8.98 2.89 -8.33
CA VAL A 1 -9.85 1.82 -8.91
C VAL A 1 -9.23 0.45 -8.71
N THR A 2 -7.93 0.32 -8.79
CA THR A 2 -7.21 -0.94 -8.53
C THR A 2 -7.45 -1.36 -7.07
N GLY A 3 -7.99 -2.56 -6.85
CA GLY A 3 -8.27 -3.10 -5.52
C GLY A 3 -9.67 -2.82 -4.97
N SER A 4 -10.47 -1.89 -5.54
CA SER A 4 -11.84 -1.62 -5.12
C SER A 4 -12.83 -1.77 -6.27
N LYS A 5 -13.52 -2.91 -6.34
CA LYS A 5 -14.56 -3.15 -7.35
C LYS A 5 -15.75 -2.18 -7.24
N LYS A 6 -16.08 -1.73 -6.02
CA LYS A 6 -17.12 -0.73 -5.78
C LYS A 6 -16.71 0.60 -6.41
N PHE A 7 -15.53 1.11 -6.08
CA PHE A 7 -15.02 2.37 -6.59
C PHE A 7 -14.85 2.35 -8.11
N LEU A 8 -14.32 1.26 -8.69
CA LEU A 8 -14.20 1.09 -10.14
C LEU A 8 -15.57 1.29 -10.83
N ARG A 9 -16.61 0.58 -10.40
CA ARG A 9 -17.96 0.70 -10.99
C ARG A 9 -18.53 2.13 -10.91
N LEU A 10 -18.23 2.84 -9.83
CA LEU A 10 -18.68 4.22 -9.66
C LEU A 10 -18.01 5.16 -10.67
N ILE A 11 -16.70 5.00 -10.89
CA ILE A 11 -15.96 5.79 -11.88
C ILE A 11 -16.39 5.44 -13.31
N GLU A 12 -16.52 4.16 -13.67
CA GLU A 12 -17.01 3.71 -14.98
C GLU A 12 -18.39 4.31 -15.31
N ASN A 13 -19.28 4.38 -14.33
CA ASN A 13 -20.62 4.95 -14.47
C ASN A 13 -20.67 6.47 -14.27
N LYS A 14 -19.53 7.14 -14.10
CA LYS A 14 -19.40 8.58 -13.81
C LYS A 14 -20.22 9.02 -12.58
N ASN A 15 -20.45 8.11 -11.62
CA ASN A 15 -21.15 8.40 -10.36
C ASN A 15 -20.17 8.94 -9.33
N TYR A 16 -19.68 10.15 -9.57
CA TYR A 16 -18.68 10.79 -8.72
C TYR A 16 -19.21 11.16 -7.32
N THR A 17 -20.51 11.36 -7.16
CA THR A 17 -21.12 11.66 -5.85
C THR A 17 -20.91 10.50 -4.88
N GLU A 18 -21.27 9.29 -5.29
CA GLU A 18 -21.02 8.11 -4.45
C GLU A 18 -19.53 7.75 -4.37
N ALA A 19 -18.71 8.09 -5.38
CA ALA A 19 -17.27 7.91 -5.32
C ALA A 19 -16.61 8.80 -4.24
N LEU A 20 -17.13 10.02 -4.01
CA LEU A 20 -16.70 10.90 -2.91
C LEU A 20 -17.04 10.31 -1.54
N GLU A 21 -18.18 9.61 -1.40
CA GLU A 21 -18.49 8.92 -0.14
C GLU A 21 -17.47 7.81 0.18
N VAL A 22 -16.97 7.10 -0.84
CA VAL A 22 -15.88 6.12 -0.63
C VAL A 22 -14.61 6.80 -0.11
N ALA A 23 -14.29 7.99 -0.62
CA ALA A 23 -13.15 8.76 -0.13
C ALA A 23 -13.39 9.26 1.31
N ARG A 24 -14.59 9.71 1.62
CA ARG A 24 -15.02 10.15 2.96
C ARG A 24 -14.88 9.00 3.97
N ASP A 25 -15.37 7.81 3.63
CA ASP A 25 -15.27 6.61 4.46
C ASP A 25 -13.80 6.29 4.82
N GLN A 26 -12.84 6.49 3.90
CA GLN A 26 -11.42 6.29 4.19
C GLN A 26 -10.89 7.32 5.18
N VAL A 27 -11.27 8.59 5.02
CA VAL A 27 -10.86 9.68 5.94
C VAL A 27 -11.45 9.46 7.33
N ASP A 28 -12.73 9.09 7.42
CA ASP A 28 -13.43 8.81 8.68
C ASP A 28 -12.90 7.54 9.34
N GLY A 29 -12.45 6.56 8.54
CA GLY A 29 -11.74 5.36 8.98
C GLY A 29 -10.31 5.61 9.50
N GLY A 30 -9.85 6.88 9.48
CA GLY A 30 -8.56 7.27 10.06
C GLY A 30 -7.39 7.36 9.06
N ALA A 31 -7.65 7.33 7.75
CA ALA A 31 -6.61 7.58 6.76
C ALA A 31 -5.96 8.95 6.97
N GLN A 32 -4.63 9.00 6.94
CA GLN A 32 -3.84 10.22 7.10
C GLN A 32 -3.39 10.79 5.76
N ILE A 33 -3.41 9.97 4.72
CA ILE A 33 -3.20 10.33 3.32
C ILE A 33 -4.21 9.53 2.51
N LEU A 34 -4.91 10.17 1.56
CA LEU A 34 -5.85 9.50 0.68
C LEU A 34 -5.15 9.10 -0.62
N ASP A 35 -5.05 7.80 -0.86
CA ASP A 35 -4.50 7.23 -2.09
C ASP A 35 -5.58 7.18 -3.19
N VAL A 36 -5.33 7.83 -4.32
CA VAL A 36 -6.24 7.92 -5.46
C VAL A 36 -5.60 7.29 -6.68
N ASN A 37 -6.14 6.15 -7.11
CA ASN A 37 -5.70 5.41 -8.28
C ASN A 37 -6.82 5.33 -9.33
N MET A 38 -6.49 5.68 -10.59
CA MET A 38 -7.40 5.63 -11.75
C MET A 38 -6.89 4.70 -12.87
N ASP A 39 -6.00 3.75 -12.54
CA ASP A 39 -5.43 2.80 -13.49
C ASP A 39 -6.43 1.69 -13.81
N GLU A 40 -7.21 1.89 -14.88
CA GLU A 40 -8.08 0.88 -15.46
C GLU A 40 -8.16 1.05 -16.99
N GLY A 41 -8.17 -0.07 -17.71
CA GLY A 41 -8.11 -0.07 -19.17
C GLY A 41 -9.35 0.47 -19.87
N LEU A 42 -10.49 0.50 -19.20
CA LEU A 42 -11.79 0.90 -19.77
C LEU A 42 -12.18 2.35 -19.46
N ILE A 43 -11.37 3.07 -18.67
CA ILE A 43 -11.62 4.47 -18.33
C ILE A 43 -10.52 5.39 -18.87
N ASP A 44 -10.89 6.63 -19.18
CA ASP A 44 -9.90 7.69 -19.39
C ASP A 44 -9.34 8.13 -18.03
N GLY A 45 -8.17 7.58 -17.66
CA GLY A 45 -7.54 7.84 -16.37
C GLY A 45 -7.14 9.31 -16.17
N VAL A 46 -6.78 10.03 -17.24
CA VAL A 46 -6.44 11.46 -17.19
C VAL A 46 -7.68 12.29 -16.87
N GLU A 47 -8.79 12.05 -17.58
CA GLU A 47 -10.07 12.71 -17.31
C GLU A 47 -10.56 12.38 -15.90
N ALA A 48 -10.59 11.08 -15.53
CA ALA A 48 -11.10 10.62 -14.25
C ALA A 48 -10.30 11.18 -13.05
N MET A 49 -8.97 11.16 -13.13
CA MET A 49 -8.08 11.73 -12.10
C MET A 49 -8.35 13.23 -11.95
N THR A 50 -8.41 13.96 -13.05
CA THR A 50 -8.63 15.42 -13.06
C THR A 50 -9.99 15.77 -12.43
N ILE A 51 -11.06 15.11 -12.83
CA ILE A 51 -12.42 15.37 -12.32
C ILE A 51 -12.47 15.04 -10.82
N PHE A 52 -11.99 13.86 -10.44
CA PHE A 52 -12.13 13.39 -9.06
C PHE A 52 -11.35 14.23 -8.07
N LEU A 53 -10.10 14.63 -8.41
CA LEU A 53 -9.29 15.51 -7.56
C LEU A 53 -9.89 16.91 -7.42
N ASN A 54 -10.49 17.47 -8.49
CA ASN A 54 -11.19 18.75 -8.41
C ASN A 54 -12.44 18.65 -7.49
N LEU A 55 -13.16 17.54 -7.54
CA LEU A 55 -14.29 17.30 -6.64
C LEU A 55 -13.83 17.14 -5.19
N ILE A 56 -12.79 16.38 -4.93
CA ILE A 56 -12.19 16.27 -3.58
C ILE A 56 -11.80 17.66 -3.05
N ALA A 57 -11.22 18.52 -3.88
CA ALA A 57 -10.79 19.86 -3.46
C ALA A 57 -11.97 20.75 -3.00
N SER A 58 -13.20 20.46 -3.46
CA SER A 58 -14.43 21.15 -3.02
C SER A 58 -15.07 20.56 -1.76
N GLU A 59 -14.57 19.43 -1.25
CA GLU A 59 -15.08 18.71 -0.08
C GLU A 59 -14.16 18.91 1.14
N PRO A 60 -14.42 19.85 2.05
CA PRO A 60 -13.53 20.17 3.17
C PRO A 60 -13.24 18.99 4.09
N ASP A 61 -14.22 18.11 4.28
CA ASP A 61 -14.08 16.92 5.14
C ASP A 61 -13.09 15.89 4.57
N ILE A 62 -12.92 15.86 3.25
CA ILE A 62 -11.98 14.96 2.56
C ILE A 62 -10.64 15.67 2.34
N SER A 63 -10.68 16.90 1.84
CA SER A 63 -9.46 17.67 1.45
C SER A 63 -8.61 18.14 2.63
N ARG A 64 -9.03 17.89 3.86
CA ARG A 64 -8.26 18.17 5.09
C ARG A 64 -7.01 17.31 5.24
N ILE A 65 -6.90 16.21 4.50
CA ILE A 65 -5.72 15.34 4.49
C ILE A 65 -5.02 15.40 3.12
N PRO A 66 -3.70 15.13 3.05
CA PRO A 66 -2.96 15.10 1.80
C PRO A 66 -3.48 14.01 0.85
N ILE A 67 -3.29 14.23 -0.44
CA ILE A 67 -3.61 13.27 -1.50
C ILE A 67 -2.32 12.57 -1.95
N MET A 68 -2.40 11.26 -2.18
CA MET A 68 -1.43 10.48 -2.93
C MET A 68 -1.99 10.21 -4.33
N ILE A 69 -1.26 10.64 -5.36
CA ILE A 69 -1.61 10.40 -6.76
C ILE A 69 -0.92 9.10 -7.16
N ASP A 70 -1.70 8.05 -7.35
CA ASP A 70 -1.20 6.70 -7.65
C ASP A 70 -1.52 6.32 -9.10
N SER A 71 -0.48 6.09 -9.89
CA SER A 71 -0.61 5.53 -11.22
C SER A 71 0.70 4.93 -11.74
N SER A 72 0.57 3.91 -12.58
CA SER A 72 1.66 3.35 -13.39
C SER A 72 1.98 4.17 -14.65
N LYS A 73 1.11 5.15 -14.99
CA LYS A 73 1.20 5.96 -16.20
C LYS A 73 1.52 7.41 -15.87
N TRP A 74 2.60 7.92 -16.47
CA TRP A 74 3.07 9.26 -16.18
C TRP A 74 2.03 10.35 -16.50
N GLU A 75 1.29 10.22 -17.60
CA GLU A 75 0.25 11.17 -18.02
C GLU A 75 -0.87 11.34 -17.00
N ILE A 76 -1.22 10.26 -16.28
CA ILE A 76 -2.22 10.32 -15.20
C ILE A 76 -1.65 11.01 -13.97
N ILE A 77 -0.39 10.70 -13.60
CA ILE A 77 0.32 11.37 -12.51
C ILE A 77 0.39 12.88 -12.78
N GLU A 78 0.83 13.26 -13.98
CA GLU A 78 0.98 14.69 -14.33
C GLU A 78 -0.38 15.42 -14.35
N ALA A 79 -1.44 14.76 -14.82
CA ALA A 79 -2.80 15.30 -14.76
C ALA A 79 -3.24 15.58 -13.32
N GLY A 80 -2.99 14.65 -12.41
CA GLY A 80 -3.26 14.83 -10.98
C GLY A 80 -2.43 15.96 -10.36
N LEU A 81 -1.13 16.04 -10.68
CA LEU A 81 -0.24 17.10 -10.19
C LEU A 81 -0.67 18.51 -10.60
N LYS A 82 -1.32 18.64 -11.76
CA LYS A 82 -1.82 19.94 -12.26
C LYS A 82 -3.03 20.49 -11.50
N VAL A 83 -3.79 19.63 -10.84
CA VAL A 83 -5.07 20.01 -10.19
C VAL A 83 -5.09 19.81 -8.68
N VAL A 84 -4.21 18.95 -8.13
CA VAL A 84 -4.17 18.70 -6.68
C VAL A 84 -3.79 19.96 -5.92
N GLN A 85 -4.44 20.17 -4.77
CA GLN A 85 -4.16 21.31 -3.89
C GLN A 85 -3.29 20.88 -2.70
N GLY A 86 -2.34 21.77 -2.33
CA GLY A 86 -1.42 21.53 -1.23
C GLY A 86 -0.31 20.52 -1.57
N LYS A 87 0.44 20.11 -0.53
CA LYS A 87 1.50 19.12 -0.70
C LYS A 87 0.90 17.73 -0.87
N CYS A 88 1.20 17.12 -1.99
CA CYS A 88 0.78 15.76 -2.32
C CYS A 88 1.96 14.78 -2.37
N VAL A 89 1.66 13.50 -2.53
CA VAL A 89 2.63 12.44 -2.74
C VAL A 89 2.38 11.82 -4.12
N VAL A 90 3.43 11.54 -4.89
CA VAL A 90 3.34 10.77 -6.14
C VAL A 90 3.69 9.31 -5.83
N ASN A 91 2.86 8.39 -6.23
CA ASN A 91 3.06 6.94 -6.18
C ASN A 91 2.93 6.39 -7.61
N SER A 92 3.98 5.98 -8.25
CA SER A 92 5.38 6.00 -7.93
C SER A 92 6.24 6.22 -9.18
N ILE A 93 7.51 6.48 -8.99
CA ILE A 93 8.51 6.39 -10.06
C ILE A 93 9.57 5.36 -9.69
N SER A 94 10.32 4.90 -10.70
CA SER A 94 11.38 3.90 -10.51
C SER A 94 12.43 3.98 -11.61
N LEU A 95 13.53 3.25 -11.45
CA LEU A 95 14.57 3.10 -12.46
C LEU A 95 14.22 2.07 -13.56
N LYS A 96 12.99 1.55 -13.58
CA LYS A 96 12.54 0.54 -14.55
C LYS A 96 12.77 0.93 -16.01
N GLU A 97 12.47 2.18 -16.37
CA GLU A 97 12.62 2.74 -17.71
C GLU A 97 13.98 3.44 -17.92
N GLY A 98 14.91 3.24 -16.98
CA GLY A 98 16.24 3.82 -17.01
C GLY A 98 16.37 5.17 -16.30
N GLU A 99 17.63 5.58 -16.12
CA GLU A 99 17.98 6.74 -15.30
C GLU A 99 17.48 8.07 -15.88
N ASP A 100 17.51 8.25 -17.21
CA ASP A 100 17.09 9.53 -17.84
C ASP A 100 15.60 9.80 -17.65
N VAL A 101 14.75 8.77 -17.80
CA VAL A 101 13.31 8.89 -17.55
C VAL A 101 13.05 9.19 -16.09
N PHE A 102 13.71 8.47 -15.20
CA PHE A 102 13.61 8.68 -13.76
C PHE A 102 13.98 10.12 -13.34
N ILE A 103 15.11 10.64 -13.84
CA ILE A 103 15.56 12.01 -13.57
C ILE A 103 14.54 13.05 -14.08
N ASN A 104 14.00 12.85 -15.30
CA ASN A 104 13.03 13.76 -15.89
C ASN A 104 11.73 13.81 -15.07
N GLN A 105 11.19 12.65 -14.71
CA GLN A 105 10.00 12.55 -13.86
C GLN A 105 10.25 13.19 -12.49
N ALA A 106 11.37 12.90 -11.84
CA ALA A 106 11.74 13.47 -10.55
C ALA A 106 11.86 15.01 -10.60
N LYS A 107 12.44 15.58 -11.66
CA LYS A 107 12.52 17.03 -11.86
C LYS A 107 11.12 17.66 -11.97
N LEU A 108 10.20 17.02 -12.66
CA LEU A 108 8.83 17.51 -12.79
C LEU A 108 8.09 17.43 -11.44
N ILE A 109 8.15 16.31 -10.74
CA ILE A 109 7.56 16.13 -9.41
C ILE A 109 8.08 17.20 -8.43
N ARG A 110 9.39 17.43 -8.42
CA ARG A 110 10.01 18.49 -7.60
C ARG A 110 9.47 19.89 -7.93
N ARG A 111 9.22 20.19 -9.22
CA ARG A 111 8.64 21.49 -9.65
C ARG A 111 7.22 21.69 -9.12
N TYR A 112 6.43 20.61 -9.03
CA TYR A 112 5.10 20.64 -8.43
C TYR A 112 5.13 20.69 -6.89
N GLY A 113 6.31 20.50 -6.27
CA GLY A 113 6.48 20.52 -4.81
C GLY A 113 5.95 19.28 -4.10
N ALA A 114 5.74 18.18 -4.82
CA ALA A 114 5.26 16.92 -4.28
C ALA A 114 6.39 16.11 -3.65
N ALA A 115 6.05 15.30 -2.65
CA ALA A 115 6.86 14.16 -2.22
C ALA A 115 6.68 12.98 -3.20
N VAL A 116 7.59 12.01 -3.17
CA VAL A 116 7.59 10.93 -4.15
C VAL A 116 7.89 9.58 -3.53
N ILE A 117 7.11 8.57 -3.89
CA ILE A 117 7.42 7.17 -3.61
C ILE A 117 8.33 6.64 -4.72
N ILE A 118 9.44 6.05 -4.32
CA ILE A 118 10.42 5.40 -5.19
C ILE A 118 10.32 3.90 -4.98
N MET A 119 9.82 3.19 -5.97
CA MET A 119 9.81 1.73 -5.92
C MET A 119 11.22 1.16 -6.13
N ALA A 120 11.57 0.14 -5.35
CA ALA A 120 12.79 -0.64 -5.56
C ALA A 120 12.65 -1.52 -6.82
N PHE A 121 12.73 -0.88 -7.99
CA PHE A 121 12.58 -1.47 -9.30
C PHE A 121 13.53 -0.77 -10.27
N ASP A 122 14.41 -1.54 -10.91
CA ASP A 122 15.35 -1.04 -11.92
C ASP A 122 15.20 -1.77 -13.26
N GLU A 123 16.10 -1.53 -14.16
CA GLU A 123 16.12 -2.08 -15.51
C GLU A 123 16.19 -3.64 -15.53
N LYS A 124 16.60 -4.27 -14.41
CA LYS A 124 16.68 -5.73 -14.25
C LYS A 124 15.41 -6.34 -13.64
N GLY A 125 14.51 -5.52 -13.11
CA GLY A 125 13.27 -5.95 -12.47
C GLY A 125 13.08 -5.43 -11.04
N GLN A 126 11.98 -5.85 -10.41
CA GLN A 126 11.70 -5.55 -9.02
C GLN A 126 12.72 -6.21 -8.09
N ALA A 127 13.07 -5.53 -7.01
CA ALA A 127 13.90 -6.11 -5.96
C ALA A 127 13.09 -7.13 -5.15
N ASP A 128 13.50 -8.38 -5.21
CA ASP A 128 12.86 -9.52 -4.54
C ASP A 128 13.61 -10.01 -3.29
N ASN A 129 14.84 -9.54 -3.05
CA ASN A 129 15.66 -9.88 -1.90
C ASN A 129 16.28 -8.64 -1.25
N TYR A 130 16.86 -8.83 -0.08
CA TYR A 130 17.43 -7.74 0.74
C TYR A 130 18.49 -6.93 -0.01
N GLU A 131 19.46 -7.58 -0.64
CA GLU A 131 20.59 -6.94 -1.32
C GLU A 131 20.12 -6.05 -2.47
N ARG A 132 19.19 -6.56 -3.28
CA ARG A 132 18.63 -5.80 -4.40
C ARG A 132 17.82 -4.59 -3.93
N ARG A 133 17.09 -4.73 -2.82
CA ARG A 133 16.34 -3.61 -2.23
C ARG A 133 17.24 -2.46 -1.83
N ILE A 134 18.32 -2.74 -1.11
CA ILE A 134 19.26 -1.69 -0.69
C ILE A 134 20.05 -1.11 -1.85
N GLU A 135 20.51 -1.93 -2.81
CA GLU A 135 21.24 -1.49 -4.02
C GLU A 135 20.41 -0.46 -4.81
N ILE A 136 19.14 -0.78 -5.12
CA ILE A 136 18.27 0.09 -5.90
C ILE A 136 17.90 1.35 -5.14
N CYS A 137 17.57 1.23 -3.85
CA CYS A 137 17.22 2.39 -3.03
C CYS A 137 18.40 3.35 -2.87
N GLU A 138 19.63 2.86 -2.65
CA GLU A 138 20.84 3.68 -2.55
C GLU A 138 21.14 4.37 -3.88
N ARG A 139 21.09 3.63 -5.00
CA ARG A 139 21.27 4.20 -6.34
C ARG A 139 20.27 5.31 -6.62
N SER A 140 18.98 5.05 -6.35
CA SER A 140 17.90 6.02 -6.55
C SER A 140 18.08 7.26 -5.68
N TYR A 141 18.43 7.08 -4.40
CA TYR A 141 18.70 8.18 -3.48
C TYR A 141 19.83 9.09 -3.99
N ASN A 142 20.95 8.49 -4.40
CA ASN A 142 22.10 9.24 -4.90
C ASN A 142 21.77 10.03 -6.18
N ILE A 143 20.96 9.47 -7.08
CA ILE A 143 20.49 10.17 -8.27
C ILE A 143 19.60 11.36 -7.87
N LEU A 144 18.62 11.12 -7.02
CA LEU A 144 17.66 12.15 -6.61
C LEU A 144 18.33 13.33 -5.89
N VAL A 145 19.17 13.03 -4.90
CA VAL A 145 19.81 14.07 -4.10
C VAL A 145 20.90 14.77 -4.89
N ASN A 146 21.81 14.03 -5.53
CA ASN A 146 23.02 14.61 -6.12
C ASN A 146 22.81 15.13 -7.55
N LYS A 147 21.94 14.50 -8.37
CA LYS A 147 21.73 14.91 -9.78
C LYS A 147 20.48 15.76 -9.95
N VAL A 148 19.41 15.46 -9.21
CA VAL A 148 18.14 16.20 -9.31
C VAL A 148 18.08 17.33 -8.29
N GLY A 149 18.75 17.20 -7.14
CA GLY A 149 18.63 18.10 -6.00
C GLY A 149 17.26 17.98 -5.33
N PHE A 150 16.69 16.77 -5.31
CA PHE A 150 15.41 16.48 -4.65
C PHE A 150 15.60 16.60 -3.13
N PRO A 151 14.65 17.20 -2.39
CA PRO A 151 14.73 17.25 -0.93
C PRO A 151 14.69 15.84 -0.34
N PRO A 152 15.67 15.42 0.47
CA PRO A 152 15.70 14.05 1.01
C PRO A 152 14.48 13.68 1.85
N GLU A 153 13.89 14.65 2.56
CA GLU A 153 12.69 14.50 3.37
C GLU A 153 11.41 14.25 2.56
N ASP A 154 11.45 14.53 1.26
CA ASP A 154 10.34 14.27 0.33
C ASP A 154 10.51 12.94 -0.43
N ILE A 155 11.57 12.18 -0.14
CA ILE A 155 11.84 10.86 -0.72
C ILE A 155 11.26 9.77 0.19
N ILE A 156 10.40 8.94 -0.38
CA ILE A 156 9.77 7.82 0.31
C ILE A 156 10.11 6.55 -0.48
N PHE A 157 10.79 5.59 0.13
CA PHE A 157 11.09 4.31 -0.53
C PHE A 157 9.98 3.31 -0.31
N ASP A 158 9.61 2.59 -1.38
CA ASP A 158 8.88 1.33 -1.31
C ASP A 158 9.83 0.18 -1.72
N PRO A 159 10.40 -0.55 -0.75
CA PRO A 159 11.31 -1.66 -1.04
C PRO A 159 10.59 -2.94 -1.47
N ASN A 160 9.34 -2.86 -1.90
CA ASN A 160 8.42 -3.90 -2.34
C ASN A 160 8.02 -4.88 -1.23
N ILE A 161 6.73 -4.90 -0.92
CA ILE A 161 6.11 -5.93 -0.09
C ILE A 161 5.59 -7.04 -0.99
N PHE A 162 6.15 -8.23 -0.86
CA PHE A 162 5.73 -9.43 -1.58
C PHE A 162 4.93 -10.36 -0.67
N PRO A 163 4.08 -11.24 -1.27
CA PRO A 163 3.34 -12.23 -0.51
C PRO A 163 4.27 -13.17 0.27
N VAL A 164 3.79 -13.59 1.44
CA VAL A 164 4.36 -14.70 2.21
C VAL A 164 3.41 -15.88 2.22
N ALA A 165 3.82 -17.02 2.77
CA ALA A 165 3.04 -18.26 2.83
C ALA A 165 2.50 -18.71 1.46
N THR A 166 3.33 -18.59 0.42
CA THR A 166 2.98 -19.01 -0.95
C THR A 166 3.30 -20.49 -1.23
N GLY A 167 3.97 -21.16 -0.31
CA GLY A 167 4.50 -22.51 -0.49
C GLY A 167 5.84 -22.55 -1.25
N MET A 168 6.36 -21.40 -1.70
CA MET A 168 7.65 -21.30 -2.41
C MET A 168 8.76 -20.94 -1.42
N GLU A 169 9.87 -21.67 -1.46
CA GLU A 169 11.01 -21.49 -0.55
C GLU A 169 11.61 -20.07 -0.64
N GLU A 170 11.72 -19.55 -1.84
CA GLU A 170 12.26 -18.22 -2.16
C GLU A 170 11.43 -17.07 -1.55
N HIS A 171 10.14 -17.31 -1.20
CA HIS A 171 9.27 -16.30 -0.63
C HIS A 171 9.24 -16.27 0.90
N LYS A 172 9.92 -17.21 1.56
CA LYS A 172 9.92 -17.31 3.04
C LYS A 172 10.46 -16.05 3.71
N ASN A 173 11.46 -15.41 3.12
CA ASN A 173 12.09 -14.22 3.67
C ASN A 173 11.48 -12.89 3.22
N ASN A 174 10.46 -12.89 2.37
CA ASN A 174 9.92 -11.68 1.75
C ASN A 174 9.62 -10.55 2.77
N ALA A 175 8.97 -10.87 3.89
CA ALA A 175 8.64 -9.89 4.92
C ALA A 175 9.87 -9.51 5.76
N LEU A 176 10.70 -10.49 6.13
CA LEU A 176 11.92 -10.25 6.92
C LEU A 176 12.92 -9.38 6.16
N ASP A 177 13.10 -9.64 4.86
CA ASP A 177 13.96 -8.84 3.98
C ASP A 177 13.45 -7.41 3.83
N PHE A 178 12.11 -7.22 3.77
CA PHE A 178 11.52 -5.89 3.79
C PHE A 178 11.83 -5.14 5.09
N PHE A 179 11.69 -5.79 6.25
CA PHE A 179 12.00 -5.18 7.55
C PHE A 179 13.48 -4.80 7.65
N ASN A 180 14.37 -5.69 7.23
CA ASN A 180 15.82 -5.45 7.23
C ASN A 180 16.21 -4.31 6.27
N ALA A 181 15.65 -4.30 5.06
CA ALA A 181 15.87 -3.22 4.09
C ALA A 181 15.35 -1.87 4.63
N THR A 182 14.17 -1.87 5.25
CA THR A 182 13.61 -0.68 5.91
C THR A 182 14.57 -0.12 6.97
N LYS A 183 15.08 -0.98 7.84
CA LYS A 183 16.06 -0.58 8.87
C LYS A 183 17.34 -0.02 8.25
N TRP A 184 17.82 -0.64 7.18
CA TRP A 184 19.01 -0.18 6.47
C TRP A 184 18.79 1.19 5.81
N ILE A 185 17.69 1.37 5.09
CA ILE A 185 17.30 2.63 4.44
C ILE A 185 17.25 3.77 5.48
N ARG A 186 16.53 3.56 6.57
CA ARG A 186 16.39 4.55 7.64
C ARG A 186 17.70 4.94 8.30
N LYS A 187 18.66 4.04 8.32
CA LYS A 187 19.99 4.27 8.91
C LYS A 187 20.94 4.98 7.94
N ASN A 188 20.89 4.65 6.65
CA ASN A 188 21.93 5.01 5.68
C ASN A 188 21.49 6.11 4.71
N LEU A 189 20.18 6.23 4.41
CA LEU A 189 19.65 7.25 3.51
C LEU A 189 19.00 8.37 4.33
N ALA A 190 19.78 9.41 4.61
CA ALA A 190 19.38 10.47 5.53
C ALA A 190 18.04 11.12 5.13
N HIS A 191 17.16 11.30 6.11
CA HIS A 191 15.82 11.90 6.00
C HIS A 191 14.80 11.14 5.14
N ALA A 192 15.20 10.11 4.37
CA ALA A 192 14.27 9.34 3.57
C ALA A 192 13.27 8.56 4.44
N SER A 193 12.04 8.49 3.98
CA SER A 193 10.95 7.71 4.57
C SER A 193 10.80 6.34 3.91
N VAL A 194 10.03 5.43 4.54
CA VAL A 194 9.73 4.11 3.97
C VAL A 194 8.24 3.85 4.03
N SER A 195 7.69 3.40 2.91
CA SER A 195 6.30 3.00 2.73
C SER A 195 6.20 1.58 2.14
N GLY A 196 4.99 1.10 1.97
CA GLY A 196 4.71 -0.14 1.23
C GLY A 196 3.23 -0.49 1.19
N GLY A 197 2.85 -1.23 0.15
CA GLY A 197 1.51 -1.77 -0.04
C GLY A 197 1.26 -2.97 0.86
N VAL A 198 0.81 -2.74 2.10
CA VAL A 198 0.73 -3.75 3.18
C VAL A 198 -0.14 -4.94 2.81
N SER A 199 -1.24 -4.75 2.08
CA SER A 199 -2.14 -5.83 1.71
C SER A 199 -1.51 -6.90 0.82
N ASN A 200 -0.39 -6.61 0.16
CA ASN A 200 0.33 -7.58 -0.67
C ASN A 200 0.87 -8.75 0.16
N VAL A 201 1.28 -8.52 1.42
CA VAL A 201 1.84 -9.57 2.29
C VAL A 201 0.89 -10.75 2.48
N SER A 202 -0.41 -10.48 2.49
CA SER A 202 -1.48 -11.46 2.77
C SER A 202 -2.18 -12.00 1.51
N PHE A 203 -1.57 -11.85 0.34
CA PHE A 203 -2.19 -12.25 -0.94
C PHE A 203 -2.60 -13.74 -0.97
N SER A 204 -1.82 -14.60 -0.34
CA SER A 204 -2.08 -16.04 -0.24
C SER A 204 -3.36 -16.38 0.55
N PHE A 205 -3.86 -15.43 1.35
CA PHE A 205 -5.06 -15.60 2.19
C PHE A 205 -6.26 -14.78 1.70
N ARG A 206 -6.34 -14.47 0.41
CA ARG A 206 -7.52 -13.81 -0.17
C ARG A 206 -8.78 -14.62 0.11
N GLY A 207 -9.81 -13.94 0.66
CA GLY A 207 -11.07 -14.58 1.08
C GLY A 207 -11.14 -14.95 2.56
N ASN A 208 -10.03 -14.82 3.33
CA ASN A 208 -10.01 -14.97 4.79
C ASN A 208 -9.61 -13.63 5.44
N ASN A 209 -10.61 -12.80 5.74
CA ASN A 209 -10.36 -11.45 6.25
C ASN A 209 -9.71 -11.46 7.62
N THR A 210 -10.13 -12.36 8.52
CA THR A 210 -9.58 -12.47 9.88
C THR A 210 -8.06 -12.69 9.87
N VAL A 211 -7.58 -13.65 9.06
CA VAL A 211 -6.13 -13.89 8.91
C VAL A 211 -5.44 -12.71 8.26
N ARG A 212 -6.05 -12.10 7.24
CA ARG A 212 -5.46 -10.95 6.54
C ARG A 212 -5.31 -9.73 7.43
N GLU A 213 -6.31 -9.40 8.22
CA GLU A 213 -6.27 -8.29 9.18
C GLU A 213 -5.18 -8.49 10.22
N ALA A 214 -5.06 -9.70 10.77
CA ALA A 214 -3.98 -10.05 11.68
C ALA A 214 -2.59 -9.93 11.02
N MET A 215 -2.45 -10.37 9.77
CA MET A 215 -1.21 -10.24 9.00
C MET A 215 -0.84 -8.77 8.73
N HIS A 216 -1.81 -7.93 8.35
CA HIS A 216 -1.59 -6.50 8.10
C HIS A 216 -1.13 -5.79 9.39
N SER A 217 -1.82 -6.03 10.48
CA SER A 217 -1.54 -5.39 11.77
C SER A 217 -0.20 -5.85 12.34
N SER A 218 0.11 -7.13 12.26
CA SER A 218 1.41 -7.68 12.69
C SER A 218 2.56 -7.17 11.79
N PHE A 219 2.35 -7.12 10.47
CA PHE A 219 3.34 -6.57 9.54
C PHE A 219 3.64 -5.10 9.83
N LEU A 220 2.61 -4.26 10.03
CA LEU A 220 2.77 -2.86 10.40
C LEU A 220 3.52 -2.70 11.73
N TYR A 221 3.17 -3.50 12.74
CA TYR A 221 3.84 -3.48 14.04
C TYR A 221 5.35 -3.73 13.90
N HIS A 222 5.75 -4.77 13.17
CA HIS A 222 7.16 -5.07 12.94
C HIS A 222 7.82 -4.06 11.99
N GLY A 223 7.13 -3.63 10.94
CA GLY A 223 7.61 -2.61 10.02
C GLY A 223 7.93 -1.29 10.70
N ILE A 224 7.03 -0.81 11.58
CA ILE A 224 7.23 0.42 12.37
C ILE A 224 8.43 0.28 13.30
N LYS A 225 8.61 -0.86 13.96
CA LYS A 225 9.79 -1.13 14.79
C LYS A 225 11.11 -1.08 14.01
N HIS A 226 11.07 -1.38 12.71
CA HIS A 226 12.24 -1.30 11.82
C HIS A 226 12.39 0.08 11.14
N GLY A 227 11.46 1.01 11.38
CA GLY A 227 11.51 2.39 10.89
C GLY A 227 10.59 2.73 9.72
N MET A 228 9.69 1.81 9.33
CA MET A 228 8.59 2.11 8.40
C MET A 228 7.71 3.19 9.01
N ASN A 229 7.38 4.22 8.27
CA ASN A 229 6.60 5.36 8.77
C ASN A 229 5.37 5.69 7.92
N MET A 230 5.15 4.95 6.84
CA MET A 230 3.94 5.00 6.02
C MET A 230 3.51 3.58 5.65
N GLY A 231 2.20 3.36 5.48
CA GLY A 231 1.66 2.10 4.99
C GLY A 231 0.44 2.36 4.12
N ILE A 232 0.40 1.76 2.93
CA ILE A 232 -0.77 1.81 2.05
C ILE A 232 -1.61 0.58 2.39
N VAL A 233 -2.74 0.81 3.05
CA VAL A 233 -3.64 -0.24 3.53
C VAL A 233 -5.05 0.32 3.70
N ASN A 234 -6.07 -0.52 3.54
CA ASN A 234 -7.43 -0.12 3.90
C ASN A 234 -7.53 -0.01 5.43
N PRO A 235 -7.80 1.17 6.00
CA PRO A 235 -7.85 1.37 7.45
C PRO A 235 -8.93 0.53 8.14
N THR A 236 -9.99 0.14 7.41
CA THR A 236 -11.06 -0.73 7.96
C THR A 236 -10.67 -2.21 8.01
N MET A 237 -9.50 -2.58 7.49
CA MET A 237 -8.96 -3.94 7.50
C MET A 237 -7.72 -4.05 8.40
N LEU A 238 -7.74 -3.35 9.52
CA LEU A 238 -6.71 -3.40 10.54
C LEU A 238 -7.35 -3.75 11.89
N GLU A 239 -6.72 -4.67 12.61
CA GLU A 239 -7.01 -4.96 14.01
C GLU A 239 -5.94 -4.29 14.90
N ILE A 240 -6.28 -4.01 16.13
CA ILE A 240 -5.28 -3.57 17.11
C ILE A 240 -4.37 -4.77 17.43
N TYR A 241 -3.06 -4.60 17.28
CA TYR A 241 -2.09 -5.69 17.43
C TYR A 241 -2.27 -6.50 18.76
N ASP A 242 -2.52 -5.81 19.87
CA ASP A 242 -2.71 -6.43 21.18
C ASP A 242 -4.04 -7.20 21.32
N ASN A 243 -5.01 -6.94 20.41
CA ASN A 243 -6.30 -7.63 20.39
C ASN A 243 -6.29 -8.89 19.51
N ILE A 244 -5.27 -9.09 18.68
CA ILE A 244 -5.16 -10.29 17.86
C ILE A 244 -5.09 -11.52 18.77
N PRO A 245 -5.93 -12.57 18.55
CA PRO A 245 -5.85 -13.81 19.30
C PRO A 245 -4.43 -14.36 19.29
N LYS A 246 -3.94 -14.76 20.47
CA LYS A 246 -2.52 -15.12 20.68
C LYS A 246 -2.05 -16.28 19.81
N ASP A 247 -2.92 -17.25 19.58
CA ASP A 247 -2.66 -18.39 18.69
C ASP A 247 -2.52 -17.94 17.23
N LEU A 248 -3.45 -17.12 16.73
CA LEU A 248 -3.36 -16.54 15.39
C LEU A 248 -2.12 -15.66 15.23
N LEU A 249 -1.82 -14.83 16.25
CA LEU A 249 -0.64 -13.96 16.23
C LEU A 249 0.65 -14.77 16.14
N GLU A 250 0.76 -15.87 16.90
CA GLU A 250 1.92 -16.77 16.87
C GLU A 250 2.13 -17.33 15.46
N TYR A 251 1.09 -17.87 14.80
CA TYR A 251 1.18 -18.41 13.46
C TYR A 251 1.53 -17.34 12.40
N VAL A 252 0.94 -16.16 12.52
CA VAL A 252 1.22 -15.04 11.62
C VAL A 252 2.67 -14.56 11.76
N GLU A 253 3.16 -14.41 12.99
CA GLU A 253 4.54 -13.98 13.22
C GLU A 253 5.58 -15.04 12.85
N ASP A 254 5.27 -16.32 13.03
CA ASP A 254 6.14 -17.41 12.57
C ASP A 254 6.39 -17.31 11.04
N VAL A 255 5.35 -16.94 10.27
CA VAL A 255 5.47 -16.72 8.83
C VAL A 255 6.18 -15.42 8.50
N LEU A 256 5.79 -14.28 9.11
CA LEU A 256 6.36 -12.97 8.78
C LEU A 256 7.85 -12.86 9.14
N LEU A 257 8.27 -13.53 10.21
CA LEU A 257 9.62 -13.47 10.74
C LEU A 257 10.45 -14.72 10.38
N ASN A 258 9.88 -15.62 9.58
CA ASN A 258 10.49 -16.89 9.18
C ASN A 258 11.11 -17.64 10.35
N ARG A 259 10.33 -17.82 11.45
CA ARG A 259 10.82 -18.44 12.71
C ARG A 259 10.91 -19.95 12.63
N ARG A 260 10.22 -20.59 11.69
CA ARG A 260 10.05 -22.04 11.56
C ARG A 260 9.91 -22.46 10.10
N ASP A 261 10.44 -23.63 9.77
CA ASP A 261 10.34 -24.20 8.42
C ASP A 261 8.90 -24.56 8.04
N ASP A 262 8.09 -25.02 9.01
CA ASP A 262 6.68 -25.42 8.85
C ASP A 262 5.66 -24.26 9.07
N ALA A 263 6.13 -23.02 9.17
CA ALA A 263 5.27 -21.87 9.50
C ALA A 263 4.12 -21.69 8.50
N THR A 264 4.39 -21.86 7.21
CA THR A 264 3.39 -21.72 6.14
C THR A 264 2.27 -22.76 6.28
N GLU A 265 2.62 -24.03 6.47
CA GLU A 265 1.65 -25.12 6.61
C GLU A 265 0.77 -24.92 7.84
N ARG A 266 1.38 -24.59 8.97
CA ARG A 266 0.66 -24.30 10.22
C ARG A 266 -0.35 -23.17 10.10
N LEU A 267 0.02 -22.07 9.44
CA LEU A 267 -0.89 -20.94 9.23
C LEU A 267 -2.02 -21.32 8.24
N LEU A 268 -1.74 -22.10 7.20
CA LEU A 268 -2.76 -22.57 6.25
C LEU A 268 -3.78 -23.47 6.94
N ASP A 269 -3.33 -24.46 7.73
CA ASP A 269 -4.20 -25.34 8.49
C ASP A 269 -5.08 -24.57 9.49
N PHE A 270 -4.51 -23.60 10.17
CA PHE A 270 -5.26 -22.73 11.08
C PHE A 270 -6.29 -21.87 10.34
N ALA A 271 -5.92 -21.29 9.21
CA ALA A 271 -6.80 -20.46 8.38
C ALA A 271 -8.05 -21.19 7.92
N GLU A 272 -7.95 -22.49 7.63
CA GLU A 272 -9.12 -23.31 7.29
C GLU A 272 -10.11 -23.46 8.46
N THR A 273 -9.61 -23.51 9.69
CA THR A 273 -10.46 -23.61 10.89
C THR A 273 -11.22 -22.33 11.16
N VAL A 274 -10.55 -21.16 11.00
CA VAL A 274 -11.15 -19.83 11.18
C VAL A 274 -12.23 -19.58 10.13
N SER A 275 -11.94 -19.83 8.86
CA SER A 275 -12.89 -19.64 7.75
C SER A 275 -14.19 -20.45 7.93
N LYS A 276 -14.11 -21.63 8.54
CA LYS A 276 -15.29 -22.44 8.87
C LYS A 276 -16.13 -21.85 10.00
N ASN A 277 -15.52 -21.12 10.92
CA ASN A 277 -16.21 -20.49 12.04
C ASN A 277 -16.90 -19.18 11.62
N ASP A 278 -16.24 -18.33 10.83
CA ASP A 278 -16.79 -17.09 10.30
C ASP A 278 -18.08 -17.36 9.48
N ASN A 279 -18.06 -18.38 8.62
CA ASN A 279 -19.25 -18.81 7.87
C ASN A 279 -20.42 -19.31 8.74
N LYS A 280 -20.15 -19.77 9.97
CA LYS A 280 -21.20 -20.16 10.93
C LYS A 280 -21.78 -18.95 11.64
N GLU A 281 -20.95 -17.99 12.00
CA GLU A 281 -21.40 -16.75 12.66
C GLU A 281 -22.22 -15.86 11.74
N GLU A 282 -21.80 -15.66 10.48
CA GLU A 282 -22.61 -14.95 9.47
C GLU A 282 -23.99 -15.60 9.27
N LYS A 283 -24.07 -16.93 9.16
CA LYS A 283 -25.35 -17.63 9.07
C LYS A 283 -26.22 -17.46 10.31
N ILE A 284 -25.63 -17.36 11.50
CA ILE A 284 -26.37 -17.14 12.75
C ILE A 284 -26.88 -15.71 12.82
N VAL A 285 -26.13 -14.73 12.34
CA VAL A 285 -26.53 -13.32 12.28
C VAL A 285 -27.65 -13.10 11.26
N GLU A 286 -27.54 -13.66 10.06
CA GLU A 286 -28.61 -13.63 9.04
C GLU A 286 -29.90 -14.25 9.56
N TRP A 287 -29.81 -15.40 10.25
CA TRP A 287 -30.98 -16.05 10.86
C TRP A 287 -31.64 -15.18 11.93
N ARG A 288 -30.85 -14.49 12.78
CA ARG A 288 -31.37 -13.54 13.79
C ARG A 288 -32.00 -12.29 13.18
N LEU A 289 -31.46 -11.77 12.09
CA LEU A 289 -32.03 -10.63 11.37
C LEU A 289 -33.33 -10.98 10.65
N SER A 290 -33.47 -12.23 10.19
CA SER A 290 -34.71 -12.72 9.55
C SER A 290 -35.86 -12.90 10.54
N LEU A 291 -35.58 -13.04 11.85
CA LEU A 291 -36.60 -13.15 12.91
C LEU A 291 -37.08 -11.81 13.47
N ILE A 292 -36.47 -10.70 13.10
CA ILE A 292 -36.88 -9.35 13.55
C ILE A 292 -37.94 -8.72 12.61
N HIS A 293 -38.31 -9.39 11.53
CA HIS A 293 -39.32 -8.96 10.58
C HIS A 293 -40.65 -9.77 10.62
N ILE A 294 -41.02 -10.29 11.80
CA ILE A 294 -42.39 -10.83 12.01
C ILE A 294 -43.14 -9.96 13.01
#